data_ec059353d947ce850535f2cd8a5b154c
#
_entry.id   ec059353d947ce850535f2cd8a5b154c
#
_cell.length_a   1.000
_cell.length_b   1.000
_cell.length_c   1.000
_cell.angle_alpha   90.00
_cell.angle_beta   90.00
_cell.angle_gamma   90.00
#
_symmetry.space_group_name_H-M   'P 1'
#
loop_
_entity.id
_entity.type
_entity.pdbx_description
1 polymer ?
#
loop_
_entity_poly.entity_id
_entity_poly.type
_entity_poly.pdbx_seq_one_letter_code
_entity_poly.pdbx_strand_id
1 'polypeptide(L)'
;EDYTTSITAARNIPWLLEIINELDCNNAKSYKDMQSDVIGLIKQRYPEKVSSTLCWTSDGINFKNSLQQALPHVLYIPACFKIEDDLKSQKGTPFGFLFSNRVYPVLQSDPSFTQYTSSLDLLHKKMKGEVDGEVIEGLHELMESITESLNQVMDLKSKVKLSLTEIDINAALMKAATLVIEDKLETQLEYQGSGVQRALAYALLESNALFEVTSSQRSTIILYEEPELYIHPHLMRLLRDKLREKSTNASCQVIVSTHSPFLIDIAENPSSLKLIKDTNEGTRTVHEIDDTIFHVDESYDEREMLRAALDFHPTVCEAFFAKRVIVVEGDTEVAILRFASELCEKFGISTELVKDTTIVSAGGKWTIPAIARILSKLNIPFKIVHDTDRKGMTEEQINQISAINAY
;
A
#
# COMPACT_ATOMS: atom_id res chain seq x y z
N GLU A 1 -17.61 29.69 16.74
CA GLU A 1 -16.24 29.18 16.90
C GLU A 1 -15.29 30.22 17.50
N ASP A 2 -15.42 31.49 17.09
CA ASP A 2 -14.44 32.53 17.52
C ASP A 2 -14.48 32.87 19.01
N TYR A 3 -15.55 32.45 19.73
CA TYR A 3 -15.74 32.80 21.13
C TYR A 3 -15.54 31.64 22.11
N THR A 4 -15.26 30.43 21.61
CA THR A 4 -15.19 29.22 22.44
C THR A 4 -13.77 28.70 22.66
N THR A 5 -12.75 29.44 22.28
CA THR A 5 -11.35 29.01 22.39
C THR A 5 -10.78 29.08 23.81
N SER A 6 -11.37 29.92 24.70
CA SER A 6 -10.99 29.96 26.09
C SER A 6 -12.11 30.49 27.00
N ILE A 7 -12.15 30.03 28.24
CA ILE A 7 -13.09 30.54 29.29
C ILE A 7 -12.96 32.05 29.45
N THR A 8 -11.74 32.59 29.38
CA THR A 8 -11.47 34.02 29.56
C THR A 8 -12.11 34.85 28.45
N ALA A 9 -12.02 34.38 27.20
CA ALA A 9 -12.67 35.05 26.07
C ALA A 9 -14.20 34.99 26.17
N ALA A 10 -14.73 33.84 26.55
CA ALA A 10 -16.17 33.63 26.71
C ALA A 10 -16.79 34.46 27.83
N ARG A 11 -16.07 34.70 28.95
CA ARG A 11 -16.53 35.55 30.08
C ARG A 11 -16.68 37.02 29.72
N ASN A 12 -16.02 37.50 28.71
CA ASN A 12 -16.12 38.88 28.25
C ASN A 12 -17.40 39.17 27.45
N ILE A 13 -18.21 38.14 27.19
CA ILE A 13 -19.47 38.25 26.44
C ILE A 13 -20.63 38.11 27.40
N PRO A 14 -21.46 39.16 27.66
CA PRO A 14 -22.48 39.17 28.73
C PRO A 14 -23.47 38.03 28.65
N TRP A 15 -24.02 37.72 27.48
CA TRP A 15 -25.01 36.63 27.32
C TRP A 15 -24.38 35.23 27.43
N LEU A 16 -23.08 35.06 27.14
CA LEU A 16 -22.36 33.81 27.25
C LEU A 16 -21.92 33.54 28.70
N LEU A 17 -21.70 34.61 29.46
CA LEU A 17 -21.37 34.56 30.88
C LEU A 17 -22.47 33.88 31.71
N GLU A 18 -23.75 34.08 31.37
CA GLU A 18 -24.88 33.42 32.03
C GLU A 18 -24.81 31.90 31.85
N ILE A 19 -24.53 31.44 30.62
CA ILE A 19 -24.41 30.00 30.32
C ILE A 19 -23.18 29.40 31.05
N ILE A 20 -22.07 30.11 31.11
CA ILE A 20 -20.86 29.66 31.78
C ILE A 20 -21.06 29.53 33.27
N ASN A 21 -21.80 30.45 33.87
CA ASN A 21 -22.10 30.43 35.29
C ASN A 21 -23.10 29.30 35.66
N GLU A 22 -24.06 29.02 34.79
CA GLU A 22 -25.02 27.93 34.97
C GLU A 22 -24.37 26.55 34.92
N LEU A 23 -23.39 26.36 34.05
CA LEU A 23 -22.65 25.11 33.90
C LEU A 23 -21.58 24.93 34.98
N ASP A 24 -21.44 25.86 35.93
CA ASP A 24 -20.38 25.87 36.96
C ASP A 24 -18.97 25.64 36.41
N CYS A 25 -18.70 26.28 35.28
CA CYS A 25 -17.40 26.18 34.57
C CYS A 25 -16.21 26.65 35.41
N ASN A 26 -16.43 27.17 36.61
CA ASN A 26 -15.36 27.64 37.50
C ASN A 26 -14.55 26.49 38.10
N ASN A 27 -15.13 25.29 38.19
CA ASN A 27 -14.49 24.07 38.72
C ASN A 27 -14.08 23.08 37.63
N ALA A 28 -14.34 23.37 36.39
CA ALA A 28 -13.95 22.48 35.25
C ALA A 28 -12.44 22.39 35.13
N LYS A 29 -11.90 21.18 35.07
CA LYS A 29 -10.46 20.92 34.83
C LYS A 29 -10.01 21.43 33.47
N SER A 30 -10.92 21.53 32.49
CA SER A 30 -10.67 22.07 31.17
C SER A 30 -11.96 22.62 30.56
N TYR A 31 -11.92 23.83 30.00
CA TYR A 31 -13.04 24.38 29.21
C TYR A 31 -13.41 23.52 28.01
N LYS A 32 -12.42 22.80 27.47
CA LYS A 32 -12.59 21.90 26.35
C LYS A 32 -13.55 20.75 26.65
N ASP A 33 -13.63 20.30 27.90
CA ASP A 33 -14.49 19.19 28.30
C ASP A 33 -15.98 19.61 28.38
N MET A 34 -16.25 20.90 28.56
CA MET A 34 -17.59 21.47 28.66
C MET A 34 -18.07 22.16 27.37
N GLN A 35 -17.24 22.21 26.35
CA GLN A 35 -17.54 22.94 25.12
C GLN A 35 -18.81 22.41 24.41
N SER A 36 -19.05 21.11 24.44
CA SER A 36 -20.25 20.49 23.86
C SER A 36 -21.54 20.94 24.58
N ASP A 37 -21.50 21.06 25.92
CA ASP A 37 -22.67 21.43 26.75
C ASP A 37 -22.94 22.93 26.58
N VAL A 38 -21.90 23.76 26.55
CA VAL A 38 -22.02 25.20 26.23
C VAL A 38 -22.66 25.42 24.86
N ILE A 39 -22.18 24.72 23.83
CA ILE A 39 -22.75 24.80 22.47
C ILE A 39 -24.22 24.32 22.45
N GLY A 40 -24.52 23.26 23.19
CA GLY A 40 -25.89 22.72 23.36
C GLY A 40 -26.84 23.78 23.91
N LEU A 41 -26.47 24.45 25.01
CA LEU A 41 -27.27 25.49 25.64
C LEU A 41 -27.38 26.75 24.75
N ILE A 42 -26.31 27.13 24.02
CA ILE A 42 -26.39 28.24 23.08
C ILE A 42 -27.41 27.96 21.96
N LYS A 43 -27.41 26.76 21.38
CA LYS A 43 -28.39 26.35 20.36
C LYS A 43 -29.81 26.37 20.88
N GLN A 44 -30.01 26.05 22.15
CA GLN A 44 -31.35 26.01 22.77
C GLN A 44 -31.86 27.40 23.11
N ARG A 45 -31.04 28.27 23.69
CA ARG A 45 -31.45 29.59 24.20
C ARG A 45 -31.33 30.74 23.23
N TYR A 46 -30.35 30.67 22.32
CA TYR A 46 -30.03 31.74 21.39
C TYR A 46 -29.89 31.19 19.96
N PRO A 47 -30.93 30.53 19.40
CA PRO A 47 -30.88 29.94 18.08
C PRO A 47 -30.57 30.96 17.00
N GLU A 48 -30.95 32.24 17.19
CA GLU A 48 -30.67 33.34 16.28
C GLU A 48 -29.18 33.73 16.19
N LYS A 49 -28.39 33.34 17.19
CA LYS A 49 -26.94 33.59 17.22
C LYS A 49 -26.14 32.44 16.63
N VAL A 50 -26.81 31.36 16.26
CA VAL A 50 -26.17 30.18 15.66
C VAL A 50 -26.39 30.24 14.14
N SER A 51 -25.35 30.57 13.40
CA SER A 51 -25.35 30.40 11.95
C SER A 51 -24.50 29.20 11.58
N SER A 52 -25.03 28.28 10.78
CA SER A 52 -24.24 27.20 10.21
C SER A 52 -23.89 27.53 8.77
N THR A 53 -22.64 27.81 8.53
CA THR A 53 -22.07 27.94 7.18
C THR A 53 -21.19 26.74 6.92
N LEU A 54 -21.36 26.11 5.75
CA LEU A 54 -20.42 25.10 5.28
C LEU A 54 -19.11 25.82 4.90
N CYS A 55 -18.09 25.64 5.69
CA CYS A 55 -16.75 26.14 5.38
C CYS A 55 -15.72 25.00 5.51
N TRP A 56 -14.67 25.09 4.70
CA TRP A 56 -13.50 24.25 4.87
C TRP A 56 -12.75 24.73 6.13
N THR A 57 -12.64 23.86 7.16
CA THR A 57 -11.87 24.18 8.35
C THR A 57 -10.59 23.38 8.35
N SER A 58 -9.46 24.04 8.58
CA SER A 58 -8.16 23.38 8.79
C SER A 58 -8.04 22.71 10.17
N ASP A 59 -8.89 23.10 11.14
CA ASP A 59 -8.73 22.79 12.56
C ASP A 59 -9.98 22.17 13.21
N GLY A 60 -10.69 21.29 12.51
CA GLY A 60 -11.85 20.58 13.05
C GLY A 60 -11.50 19.78 14.30
N ILE A 61 -11.82 20.31 15.46
CA ILE A 61 -11.66 19.64 16.76
C ILE A 61 -12.44 18.31 16.71
N ASN A 62 -11.73 17.19 16.87
CA ASN A 62 -12.23 15.80 16.81
C ASN A 62 -12.64 15.27 15.41
N PHE A 63 -12.83 16.10 14.39
CA PHE A 63 -13.16 15.65 13.05
C PHE A 63 -12.04 14.82 12.44
N LYS A 64 -10.77 15.19 12.70
CA LYS A 64 -9.59 14.45 12.24
C LYS A 64 -9.60 12.98 12.73
N ASN A 65 -9.89 12.75 14.00
CA ASN A 65 -9.92 11.40 14.57
C ASN A 65 -11.11 10.61 14.04
N SER A 66 -12.30 11.23 13.96
CA SER A 66 -13.50 10.60 13.41
C SER A 66 -13.35 10.31 11.91
N LEU A 67 -12.75 11.24 11.14
CA LEU A 67 -12.46 11.03 9.73
C LEU A 67 -11.42 9.94 9.52
N GLN A 68 -10.34 9.95 10.31
CA GLN A 68 -9.33 8.88 10.27
C GLN A 68 -9.91 7.50 10.61
N GLN A 69 -10.94 7.45 11.46
CA GLN A 69 -11.65 6.19 11.75
C GLN A 69 -12.59 5.75 10.63
N ALA A 70 -13.17 6.69 9.89
CA ALA A 70 -14.10 6.41 8.79
C ALA A 70 -13.39 6.09 7.46
N LEU A 71 -12.17 6.60 7.26
CA LEU A 71 -11.41 6.35 6.05
C LEU A 71 -10.81 4.93 6.05
N PRO A 72 -10.70 4.29 4.86
CA PRO A 72 -10.02 3.02 4.73
C PRO A 72 -8.54 3.13 5.13
N HIS A 73 -8.00 2.03 5.61
CA HIS A 73 -6.56 1.90 5.81
C HIS A 73 -5.86 1.77 4.45
N VAL A 74 -4.93 2.64 4.15
CA VAL A 74 -4.17 2.59 2.89
C VAL A 74 -2.81 1.95 3.14
N LEU A 75 -2.60 0.80 2.51
CA LEU A 75 -1.33 0.10 2.48
C LEU A 75 -0.63 0.41 1.17
N TYR A 76 0.43 1.20 1.22
CA TYR A 76 1.22 1.56 0.05
C TYR A 76 2.55 0.80 0.01
N ILE A 77 2.81 0.11 -1.10
CA ILE A 77 4.01 -0.67 -1.36
C ILE A 77 4.69 -0.07 -2.58
N PRO A 78 5.74 0.73 -2.41
CA PRO A 78 6.41 1.40 -3.52
C PRO A 78 7.26 0.45 -4.37
N ALA A 79 7.51 0.82 -5.63
CA ALA A 79 8.39 0.10 -6.55
C ALA A 79 9.83 0.03 -6.03
N CYS A 80 10.34 1.14 -5.51
CA CYS A 80 11.67 1.23 -4.90
C CYS A 80 11.55 1.14 -3.37
N PHE A 81 11.68 -0.06 -2.86
CA PHE A 81 11.74 -0.33 -1.43
C PHE A 81 13.20 -0.22 -0.99
N LYS A 82 13.51 0.73 -0.11
CA LYS A 82 14.81 0.78 0.55
C LYS A 82 14.80 -0.21 1.70
N ILE A 83 15.06 -1.48 1.37
CA ILE A 83 14.96 -2.63 2.25
C ILE A 83 15.74 -2.41 3.54
N GLU A 84 16.92 -1.78 3.43
CA GLU A 84 17.75 -1.45 4.59
C GLU A 84 17.08 -0.49 5.56
N ASP A 85 16.21 0.41 5.10
CA ASP A 85 15.55 1.40 5.94
C ASP A 85 14.16 0.94 6.39
N ASP A 86 13.40 0.28 5.52
CA ASP A 86 11.98 -0.05 5.75
C ASP A 86 11.78 -1.33 6.57
N LEU A 87 12.78 -2.24 6.56
CA LEU A 87 12.78 -3.45 7.39
C LEU A 87 13.60 -3.30 8.68
N LYS A 88 14.18 -2.12 8.94
CA LYS A 88 14.84 -1.83 10.21
C LYS A 88 13.84 -1.88 11.36
N SER A 89 14.35 -2.33 12.49
CA SER A 89 13.63 -2.36 13.75
C SER A 89 13.48 -0.93 14.34
N GLN A 90 12.74 -0.07 13.63
CA GLN A 90 12.50 1.32 14.00
C GLN A 90 11.00 1.64 14.05
N LYS A 91 10.64 2.56 14.94
CA LYS A 91 9.28 3.07 15.05
C LYS A 91 8.88 3.76 13.72
N GLY A 92 7.78 3.31 13.10
CA GLY A 92 7.31 3.83 11.82
C GLY A 92 7.62 2.95 10.61
N THR A 93 8.48 1.92 10.75
CA THR A 93 8.67 0.91 9.71
C THR A 93 7.61 -0.21 9.81
N PRO A 94 7.36 -0.96 8.72
CA PRO A 94 6.45 -2.11 8.76
C PRO A 94 6.80 -3.14 9.82
N PHE A 95 8.08 -3.42 10.02
CA PHE A 95 8.55 -4.33 11.07
C PHE A 95 8.36 -3.71 12.46
N GLY A 96 8.69 -2.44 12.66
CA GLY A 96 8.49 -1.74 13.92
C GLY A 96 7.01 -1.69 14.32
N PHE A 97 6.10 -1.51 13.35
CA PHE A 97 4.66 -1.57 13.57
C PHE A 97 4.23 -2.98 14.03
N LEU A 98 4.63 -4.01 13.30
CA LEU A 98 4.36 -5.41 13.66
C LEU A 98 4.87 -5.72 15.08
N PHE A 99 6.12 -5.33 15.36
CA PHE A 99 6.76 -5.57 16.65
C PHE A 99 5.96 -4.92 17.77
N SER A 100 5.68 -3.61 17.65
CA SER A 100 5.02 -2.85 18.72
C SER A 100 3.59 -3.27 18.97
N ASN A 101 2.84 -3.66 17.92
CA ASN A 101 1.40 -3.91 18.02
C ASN A 101 1.04 -5.39 18.17
N ARG A 102 1.96 -6.31 17.84
CA ARG A 102 1.68 -7.75 17.90
C ARG A 102 2.71 -8.52 18.72
N VAL A 103 4.01 -8.34 18.46
CA VAL A 103 5.04 -9.09 19.14
C VAL A 103 5.17 -8.65 20.60
N TYR A 104 5.29 -7.35 20.82
CA TYR A 104 5.47 -6.78 22.17
C TYR A 104 4.31 -7.08 23.13
N PRO A 105 3.01 -6.97 22.77
CA PRO A 105 1.91 -7.39 23.63
C PRO A 105 1.93 -8.88 23.99
N VAL A 106 2.34 -9.75 23.07
CA VAL A 106 2.50 -11.18 23.35
C VAL A 106 3.64 -11.40 24.34
N LEU A 107 4.77 -10.73 24.17
CA LEU A 107 5.88 -10.78 25.11
C LEU A 107 5.47 -10.28 26.51
N GLN A 108 4.68 -9.20 26.58
CA GLN A 108 4.19 -8.66 27.86
C GLN A 108 3.30 -9.64 28.63
N SER A 109 2.63 -10.56 27.96
CA SER A 109 1.79 -11.59 28.58
C SER A 109 2.60 -12.75 29.17
N ASP A 110 3.89 -12.86 28.85
CA ASP A 110 4.75 -13.93 29.36
C ASP A 110 5.26 -13.59 30.78
N PRO A 111 5.21 -14.55 31.73
CA PRO A 111 5.71 -14.36 33.10
C PRO A 111 7.19 -13.94 33.16
N SER A 112 8.01 -14.44 32.23
CA SER A 112 9.44 -14.11 32.15
C SER A 112 9.66 -12.63 31.84
N PHE A 113 8.76 -12.00 31.06
CA PHE A 113 8.81 -10.57 30.77
C PHE A 113 8.54 -9.73 32.03
N THR A 114 7.58 -10.14 32.83
CA THR A 114 7.26 -9.48 34.10
C THR A 114 8.45 -9.56 35.06
N GLN A 115 9.11 -10.70 35.12
CA GLN A 115 10.33 -10.88 35.93
C GLN A 115 11.48 -9.99 35.41
N TYR A 116 11.69 -9.93 34.10
CA TYR A 116 12.71 -9.08 33.48
C TYR A 116 12.48 -7.60 33.78
N THR A 117 11.24 -7.10 33.61
CA THR A 117 10.90 -5.68 33.88
C THR A 117 11.03 -5.35 35.36
N SER A 118 10.62 -6.26 36.25
CA SER A 118 10.78 -6.07 37.70
C SER A 118 12.24 -6.01 38.11
N SER A 119 13.10 -6.85 37.50
CA SER A 119 14.55 -6.85 37.77
C SER A 119 15.22 -5.55 37.29
N LEU A 120 14.79 -5.03 36.13
CA LEU A 120 15.27 -3.74 35.62
C LEU A 120 14.84 -2.56 36.54
N ASP A 121 13.59 -2.56 36.99
CA ASP A 121 13.09 -1.54 37.92
C ASP A 121 13.85 -1.58 39.26
N LEU A 122 14.11 -2.75 39.79
CA LEU A 122 14.92 -2.92 41.00
C LEU A 122 16.35 -2.42 40.79
N LEU A 123 16.96 -2.73 39.65
CA LEU A 123 18.30 -2.22 39.31
C LEU A 123 18.33 -0.69 39.27
N HIS A 124 17.32 -0.09 38.61
CA HIS A 124 17.17 1.38 38.55
C HIS A 124 17.05 2.00 39.94
N LYS A 125 16.22 1.41 40.82
CA LYS A 125 16.02 1.88 42.18
C LYS A 125 17.32 1.77 43.00
N LYS A 126 18.08 0.68 42.87
CA LYS A 126 19.39 0.53 43.51
C LYS A 126 20.40 1.53 43.01
N MET A 127 20.43 1.85 41.72
CA MET A 127 21.33 2.86 41.14
C MET A 127 20.98 4.28 41.64
N LYS A 128 19.70 4.57 41.85
CA LYS A 128 19.24 5.88 42.40
C LYS A 128 19.40 5.98 43.91
N GLY A 129 19.70 4.88 44.59
CA GLY A 129 19.76 4.83 46.08
C GLY A 129 18.39 4.99 46.74
N GLU A 130 17.32 4.55 46.05
CA GLU A 130 15.93 4.63 46.55
C GLU A 130 15.50 3.37 47.33
N VAL A 131 16.33 2.35 47.37
CA VAL A 131 16.08 1.11 48.13
C VAL A 131 16.86 1.16 49.43
N ASP A 132 16.17 1.21 50.54
CA ASP A 132 16.78 1.26 51.89
C ASP A 132 17.76 0.10 52.11
N GLY A 133 19.05 0.43 52.23
CA GLY A 133 20.11 -0.52 52.53
C GLY A 133 20.73 -1.29 51.37
N GLU A 134 20.24 -1.15 50.16
CA GLU A 134 20.78 -1.84 48.98
C GLU A 134 21.33 -0.84 47.95
N VAL A 135 22.58 -0.41 48.15
CA VAL A 135 23.34 0.43 47.21
C VAL A 135 24.32 -0.45 46.45
N ILE A 136 24.54 -0.17 45.17
CA ILE A 136 25.65 -0.76 44.42
C ILE A 136 26.94 -0.10 44.92
N GLU A 137 27.67 -0.75 45.85
CA GLU A 137 28.82 -0.15 46.57
C GLU A 137 29.81 0.50 45.63
N GLY A 138 30.30 -0.18 44.61
CA GLY A 138 31.27 0.39 43.67
C GLY A 138 30.78 1.62 42.88
N LEU A 139 29.47 1.73 42.64
CA LEU A 139 28.89 2.92 42.01
C LEU A 139 28.81 4.09 43.00
N HIS A 140 28.49 3.80 44.24
CA HIS A 140 28.44 4.80 45.30
C HIS A 140 29.83 5.41 45.56
N GLU A 141 30.86 4.57 45.76
CA GLU A 141 32.26 4.96 45.92
C GLU A 141 32.75 5.81 44.75
N LEU A 142 32.39 5.43 43.49
CA LEU A 142 32.72 6.21 42.30
C LEU A 142 32.08 7.61 42.33
N MET A 143 30.79 7.70 42.66
CA MET A 143 30.09 9.00 42.73
C MET A 143 30.62 9.88 43.89
N GLU A 144 31.00 9.29 45.01
CA GLU A 144 31.67 10.02 46.12
C GLU A 144 33.03 10.54 45.68
N SER A 145 33.88 9.72 45.08
CA SER A 145 35.18 10.16 44.56
C SER A 145 35.08 11.31 43.55
N ILE A 146 34.10 11.22 42.61
CA ILE A 146 33.84 12.30 41.65
C ILE A 146 33.35 13.56 42.36
N THR A 147 32.50 13.42 43.39
CA THR A 147 31.98 14.52 44.20
C THR A 147 33.10 15.25 44.96
N GLU A 148 33.98 14.47 45.61
CA GLU A 148 35.14 15.02 46.31
C GLU A 148 36.08 15.78 45.36
N SER A 149 36.41 15.18 44.22
CA SER A 149 37.26 15.81 43.22
C SER A 149 36.64 17.11 42.67
N LEU A 150 35.32 17.11 42.40
CA LEU A 150 34.60 18.32 41.95
C LEU A 150 34.64 19.43 43.00
N ASN A 151 34.39 19.10 44.28
CA ASN A 151 34.35 20.05 45.38
C ASN A 151 35.74 20.63 45.68
N GLN A 152 36.82 19.85 45.49
CA GLN A 152 38.19 20.34 45.63
C GLN A 152 38.58 21.34 44.52
N VAL A 153 38.15 21.10 43.29
CA VAL A 153 38.52 21.96 42.15
C VAL A 153 37.69 23.24 42.12
N MET A 154 36.42 23.17 42.51
CA MET A 154 35.48 24.28 42.31
C MET A 154 35.09 24.99 43.61
N ASP A 155 35.61 24.59 44.77
CA ASP A 155 35.22 25.08 46.10
C ASP A 155 33.70 25.06 46.33
N LEU A 156 33.03 23.99 45.83
CA LEU A 156 31.59 23.79 45.87
C LEU A 156 31.23 22.81 47.00
N LYS A 157 29.99 22.91 47.50
CA LYS A 157 29.39 21.88 48.38
C LYS A 157 28.31 21.11 47.59
N SER A 158 28.68 20.61 46.45
CA SER A 158 27.77 19.90 45.53
C SER A 158 27.89 18.40 45.73
N LYS A 159 26.82 17.66 45.38
CA LYS A 159 26.81 16.20 45.40
C LYS A 159 26.46 15.69 43.99
N VAL A 160 27.36 14.91 43.43
CA VAL A 160 27.16 14.28 42.12
C VAL A 160 26.30 13.02 42.28
N LYS A 161 25.26 12.91 41.47
CA LYS A 161 24.39 11.73 41.45
C LYS A 161 24.22 11.24 40.01
N LEU A 162 24.26 9.93 39.82
CA LEU A 162 23.89 9.31 38.54
C LEU A 162 22.35 9.17 38.48
N SER A 163 21.75 9.78 37.49
CA SER A 163 20.31 9.60 37.21
C SER A 163 20.14 8.91 35.90
N LEU A 164 19.33 7.84 35.87
CA LEU A 164 18.90 7.16 34.66
C LEU A 164 17.49 7.61 34.34
N THR A 165 17.25 7.93 33.07
CA THR A 165 15.90 8.12 32.54
C THR A 165 15.21 6.76 32.41
N GLU A 166 13.88 6.74 32.44
CA GLU A 166 13.09 5.53 32.19
C GLU A 166 13.45 4.96 30.82
N ILE A 167 13.74 3.65 30.79
CA ILE A 167 14.04 2.94 29.54
C ILE A 167 12.71 2.55 28.90
N ASP A 168 12.48 3.01 27.67
CA ASP A 168 11.42 2.45 26.83
C ASP A 168 11.82 1.03 26.42
N ILE A 169 11.30 0.06 27.16
CA ILE A 169 11.60 -1.37 26.96
C ILE A 169 11.13 -1.83 25.57
N ASN A 170 10.00 -1.32 25.07
CA ASN A 170 9.54 -1.63 23.73
C ASN A 170 10.56 -1.17 22.68
N ALA A 171 11.01 0.08 22.78
CA ALA A 171 12.01 0.62 21.84
C ALA A 171 13.36 -0.11 21.96
N ALA A 172 13.76 -0.51 23.16
CA ALA A 172 15.00 -1.26 23.38
C ALA A 172 14.95 -2.66 22.78
N LEU A 173 13.88 -3.41 23.03
CA LEU A 173 13.67 -4.74 22.47
C LEU A 173 13.47 -4.70 20.95
N MET A 174 12.73 -3.73 20.44
CA MET A 174 12.55 -3.53 19.01
C MET A 174 13.88 -3.31 18.29
N LYS A 175 14.79 -2.51 18.87
CA LYS A 175 16.15 -2.29 18.31
C LYS A 175 17.01 -3.54 18.32
N ALA A 176 16.81 -4.43 19.29
CA ALA A 176 17.53 -5.69 19.40
C ALA A 176 16.93 -6.80 18.51
N ALA A 177 15.68 -6.65 18.09
CA ALA A 177 15.00 -7.64 17.26
C ALA A 177 15.46 -7.53 15.80
N THR A 178 15.78 -8.66 15.18
CA THR A 178 16.12 -8.78 13.77
C THR A 178 15.29 -9.89 13.15
N LEU A 179 14.93 -9.70 11.86
CA LEU A 179 14.28 -10.77 11.10
C LEU A 179 15.37 -11.65 10.47
N VAL A 180 15.22 -12.94 10.67
CA VAL A 180 16.09 -13.96 10.11
C VAL A 180 15.25 -14.92 9.30
N ILE A 181 15.77 -15.36 8.17
CA ILE A 181 15.13 -16.36 7.33
C ILE A 181 15.90 -17.65 7.48
N GLU A 182 15.23 -18.70 7.94
CA GLU A 182 15.75 -20.05 8.03
C GLU A 182 15.21 -20.87 6.84
N ASP A 183 16.09 -21.22 5.92
CA ASP A 183 15.85 -22.24 4.89
C ASP A 183 16.72 -23.46 5.20
N LYS A 184 17.90 -23.60 4.61
CA LYS A 184 18.89 -24.62 4.97
C LYS A 184 19.91 -24.11 5.99
N LEU A 185 20.07 -22.80 6.02
CA LEU A 185 20.92 -22.04 6.92
C LEU A 185 20.16 -20.82 7.40
N GLU A 186 20.36 -20.48 8.64
CA GLU A 186 19.88 -19.22 9.20
C GLU A 186 20.66 -18.05 8.59
N THR A 187 19.97 -17.15 7.91
CA THR A 187 20.60 -16.04 7.20
C THR A 187 19.87 -14.74 7.52
N GLN A 188 20.63 -13.72 7.87
CA GLN A 188 20.08 -12.38 8.06
C GLN A 188 19.50 -11.85 6.75
N LEU A 189 18.46 -11.04 6.86
CA LEU A 189 17.72 -10.53 5.74
C LEU A 189 18.58 -9.74 4.73
N GLU A 190 19.61 -9.05 5.21
CA GLU A 190 20.56 -8.28 4.40
C GLU A 190 21.33 -9.14 3.39
N TYR A 191 21.50 -10.41 3.67
CA TYR A 191 22.20 -11.38 2.79
C TYR A 191 21.26 -12.19 1.90
N GLN A 192 19.95 -11.91 1.97
CA GLN A 192 18.97 -12.57 1.11
C GLN A 192 18.85 -11.84 -0.25
N GLY A 193 18.47 -12.60 -1.28
CA GLY A 193 18.19 -12.01 -2.59
C GLY A 193 17.03 -11.00 -2.53
N SER A 194 17.09 -9.96 -3.36
CA SER A 194 16.11 -8.87 -3.40
C SER A 194 14.66 -9.35 -3.57
N GLY A 195 14.42 -10.45 -4.27
CA GLY A 195 13.08 -11.05 -4.41
C GLY A 195 12.53 -11.58 -3.09
N VAL A 196 13.36 -12.23 -2.28
CA VAL A 196 12.99 -12.75 -0.95
C VAL A 196 12.72 -11.60 0.01
N GLN A 197 13.57 -10.58 -0.01
CA GLN A 197 13.42 -9.38 0.79
C GLN A 197 12.09 -8.66 0.50
N ARG A 198 11.72 -8.54 -0.79
CA ARG A 198 10.42 -7.95 -1.18
C ARG A 198 9.23 -8.83 -0.81
N ALA A 199 9.34 -10.13 -1.00
CA ALA A 199 8.29 -11.05 -0.58
C ALA A 199 8.05 -10.97 0.93
N LEU A 200 9.10 -10.84 1.74
CA LEU A 200 8.99 -10.64 3.18
C LEU A 200 8.38 -9.28 3.52
N ALA A 201 8.82 -8.21 2.87
CA ALA A 201 8.23 -6.88 3.04
C ALA A 201 6.72 -6.89 2.76
N TYR A 202 6.32 -7.52 1.64
CA TYR A 202 4.90 -7.72 1.32
C TYR A 202 4.18 -8.51 2.43
N ALA A 203 4.74 -9.62 2.88
CA ALA A 203 4.14 -10.45 3.92
C ALA A 203 3.96 -9.70 5.25
N LEU A 204 4.93 -8.86 5.63
CA LEU A 204 4.84 -8.00 6.81
C LEU A 204 3.74 -6.95 6.68
N LEU A 205 3.68 -6.28 5.55
CA LEU A 205 2.67 -5.26 5.27
C LEU A 205 1.27 -5.89 5.21
N GLU A 206 1.14 -7.04 4.57
CA GLU A 206 -0.09 -7.83 4.54
C GLU A 206 -0.55 -8.22 5.95
N SER A 207 0.37 -8.73 6.77
CA SER A 207 0.08 -9.12 8.15
C SER A 207 -0.37 -7.92 8.99
N ASN A 208 0.23 -6.74 8.79
CA ASN A 208 -0.17 -5.50 9.46
C ASN A 208 -1.57 -5.05 9.02
N ALA A 209 -1.85 -5.07 7.72
CA ALA A 209 -3.16 -4.71 7.17
C ALA A 209 -4.28 -5.61 7.70
N LEU A 210 -4.05 -6.93 7.72
CA LEU A 210 -5.00 -7.88 8.27
C LEU A 210 -5.27 -7.64 9.76
N PHE A 211 -4.26 -7.28 10.53
CA PHE A 211 -4.42 -6.94 11.93
C PHE A 211 -5.27 -5.68 12.13
N GLU A 212 -5.04 -4.65 11.36
CA GLU A 212 -5.84 -3.42 11.45
C GLU A 212 -7.30 -3.64 11.03
N VAL A 213 -7.55 -4.42 9.98
CA VAL A 213 -8.91 -4.78 9.55
C VAL A 213 -9.66 -5.55 10.65
N THR A 214 -9.01 -6.52 11.30
CA THR A 214 -9.63 -7.31 12.37
C THR A 214 -9.85 -6.51 13.65
N SER A 215 -8.97 -5.55 13.94
CA SER A 215 -9.04 -4.73 15.16
C SER A 215 -9.97 -3.52 15.02
N SER A 216 -10.08 -2.92 13.82
CA SER A 216 -10.80 -1.65 13.60
C SER A 216 -12.05 -1.75 12.74
N GLN A 217 -12.38 -2.90 12.15
CA GLN A 217 -13.47 -3.10 11.17
C GLN A 217 -13.39 -2.16 9.95
N ARG A 218 -12.21 -1.62 9.63
CA ARG A 218 -12.01 -0.71 8.50
C ARG A 218 -11.75 -1.48 7.21
N SER A 219 -12.21 -0.93 6.09
CA SER A 219 -11.78 -1.39 4.78
C SER A 219 -10.30 -1.05 4.53
N THR A 220 -9.64 -1.86 3.72
CA THR A 220 -8.23 -1.69 3.35
C THR A 220 -8.10 -1.43 1.85
N ILE A 221 -7.23 -0.49 1.48
CA ILE A 221 -6.82 -0.26 0.10
C ILE A 221 -5.34 -0.60 -0.01
N ILE A 222 -4.99 -1.58 -0.83
CA ILE A 222 -3.61 -1.95 -1.13
C ILE A 222 -3.22 -1.24 -2.43
N LEU A 223 -2.21 -0.39 -2.35
CA LEU A 223 -1.57 0.28 -3.49
C LEU A 223 -0.21 -0.38 -3.70
N TYR A 224 -0.03 -1.13 -4.79
CA TYR A 224 1.20 -1.87 -5.04
C TYR A 224 1.83 -1.42 -6.37
N GLU A 225 3.02 -0.82 -6.29
CA GLU A 225 3.78 -0.39 -7.46
C GLU A 225 4.74 -1.48 -7.91
N GLU A 226 4.73 -1.77 -9.20
CA GLU A 226 5.67 -2.67 -9.90
C GLU A 226 5.97 -3.96 -9.10
N PRO A 227 4.94 -4.74 -8.71
CA PRO A 227 5.15 -5.92 -7.88
C PRO A 227 6.04 -6.98 -8.54
N GLU A 228 6.19 -6.95 -9.87
CA GLU A 228 7.06 -7.83 -10.64
C GLU A 228 8.56 -7.59 -10.44
N LEU A 229 8.96 -6.43 -9.95
CA LEU A 229 10.38 -6.14 -9.78
C LEU A 229 11.03 -7.16 -8.85
N TYR A 230 12.09 -7.81 -9.34
CA TYR A 230 12.87 -8.83 -8.64
C TYR A 230 12.13 -10.14 -8.29
N ILE A 231 10.90 -10.34 -8.77
CA ILE A 231 10.15 -11.59 -8.60
C ILE A 231 10.36 -12.48 -9.84
N HIS A 232 10.57 -13.76 -9.60
CA HIS A 232 10.76 -14.72 -10.70
C HIS A 232 9.45 -14.87 -11.50
N PRO A 233 9.47 -14.93 -12.85
CA PRO A 233 8.27 -14.93 -13.70
C PRO A 233 7.20 -15.95 -13.30
N HIS A 234 7.58 -17.15 -12.86
CA HIS A 234 6.61 -18.17 -12.43
C HIS A 234 5.87 -17.78 -11.14
N LEU A 235 6.48 -16.97 -10.27
CA LEU A 235 5.85 -16.49 -9.04
C LEU A 235 4.91 -15.31 -9.26
N MET A 236 5.02 -14.62 -10.41
CA MET A 236 4.14 -13.48 -10.72
C MET A 236 2.68 -13.90 -10.87
N ARG A 237 2.43 -15.04 -11.52
CA ARG A 237 1.07 -15.58 -11.63
C ARG A 237 0.49 -15.92 -10.26
N LEU A 238 1.28 -16.54 -9.41
CA LEU A 238 0.87 -16.85 -8.04
C LEU A 238 0.57 -15.56 -7.24
N LEU A 239 1.39 -14.52 -7.40
CA LEU A 239 1.16 -13.22 -6.79
C LEU A 239 -0.14 -12.58 -7.30
N ARG A 240 -0.37 -12.58 -8.62
CA ARG A 240 -1.61 -12.10 -9.25
C ARG A 240 -2.83 -12.79 -8.62
N ASP A 241 -2.80 -14.11 -8.55
CA ASP A 241 -3.91 -14.91 -8.05
C ASP A 241 -4.19 -14.62 -6.57
N LYS A 242 -3.15 -14.42 -5.75
CA LYS A 242 -3.29 -14.01 -4.36
C LYS A 242 -3.84 -12.59 -4.20
N LEU A 243 -3.39 -11.64 -5.03
CA LEU A 243 -3.92 -10.26 -5.00
C LEU A 243 -5.39 -10.23 -5.42
N ARG A 244 -5.75 -11.06 -6.41
CA ARG A 244 -7.14 -11.26 -6.84
C ARG A 244 -7.99 -11.85 -5.72
N GLU A 245 -7.55 -12.93 -5.09
CA GLU A 245 -8.26 -13.54 -3.96
C GLU A 245 -8.56 -12.50 -2.86
N LYS A 246 -7.58 -11.63 -2.55
CA LYS A 246 -7.81 -10.55 -1.59
C LYS A 246 -8.84 -9.53 -2.05
N SER A 247 -8.84 -9.18 -3.33
CA SER A 247 -9.80 -8.22 -3.89
C SER A 247 -11.25 -8.74 -3.92
N THR A 248 -11.48 -10.06 -3.79
CA THR A 248 -12.83 -10.63 -3.66
C THR A 248 -13.46 -10.34 -2.30
N ASN A 249 -12.66 -9.96 -1.30
CA ASN A 249 -13.15 -9.53 -0.01
C ASN A 249 -13.71 -8.10 -0.12
N ALA A 250 -14.99 -7.90 0.19
CA ALA A 250 -15.67 -6.61 0.11
C ALA A 250 -15.00 -5.48 0.93
N SER A 251 -14.19 -5.83 1.92
CA SER A 251 -13.44 -4.88 2.74
C SER A 251 -12.02 -4.59 2.24
N CYS A 252 -11.60 -5.19 1.11
CA CYS A 252 -10.26 -5.00 0.57
C CYS A 252 -10.30 -4.61 -0.92
N GLN A 253 -9.68 -3.48 -1.25
CA GLN A 253 -9.45 -3.04 -2.63
C GLN A 253 -7.96 -3.15 -2.94
N VAL A 254 -7.63 -3.63 -4.14
CA VAL A 254 -6.25 -3.78 -4.60
C VAL A 254 -6.06 -2.98 -5.88
N ILE A 255 -5.09 -2.08 -5.87
CA ILE A 255 -4.69 -1.28 -7.04
C ILE A 255 -3.22 -1.56 -7.30
N VAL A 256 -2.90 -2.01 -8.50
CA VAL A 256 -1.55 -2.39 -8.91
C VAL A 256 -1.12 -1.57 -10.11
N SER A 257 0.04 -0.94 -10.06
CA SER A 257 0.71 -0.44 -11.25
C SER A 257 1.74 -1.48 -11.72
N THR A 258 1.76 -1.82 -13.00
CA THR A 258 2.64 -2.86 -13.51
C THR A 258 3.00 -2.63 -14.97
N HIS A 259 4.21 -3.07 -15.35
CA HIS A 259 4.64 -3.26 -16.73
C HIS A 259 4.73 -4.74 -17.12
N SER A 260 4.29 -5.66 -16.25
CA SER A 260 4.37 -7.09 -16.51
C SER A 260 3.12 -7.63 -17.19
N PRO A 261 3.23 -8.27 -18.35
CA PRO A 261 2.11 -8.94 -19.01
C PRO A 261 1.53 -10.10 -18.18
N PHE A 262 2.30 -10.67 -17.24
CA PHE A 262 1.88 -11.77 -16.39
C PHE A 262 0.91 -11.38 -15.28
N LEU A 263 0.85 -10.09 -14.94
CA LEU A 263 -0.06 -9.57 -13.91
C LEU A 263 -1.41 -9.14 -14.48
N ILE A 264 -1.54 -9.09 -15.81
CA ILE A 264 -2.79 -8.73 -16.48
C ILE A 264 -3.68 -9.96 -16.58
N ASP A 265 -4.91 -9.83 -16.11
CA ASP A 265 -5.95 -10.87 -16.14
C ASP A 265 -7.20 -10.37 -16.87
N ILE A 266 -7.03 -10.08 -18.14
CA ILE A 266 -8.09 -9.44 -18.95
C ILE A 266 -9.24 -10.36 -19.28
N ALA A 267 -9.01 -11.67 -19.34
CA ALA A 267 -10.07 -12.64 -19.65
C ALA A 267 -11.04 -12.83 -18.47
N GLU A 268 -10.52 -12.77 -17.23
CA GLU A 268 -11.32 -12.97 -16.04
C GLU A 268 -11.98 -11.68 -15.54
N ASN A 269 -11.26 -10.56 -15.61
CA ASN A 269 -11.73 -9.28 -15.10
C ASN A 269 -11.29 -8.13 -16.00
N PRO A 270 -11.91 -7.96 -17.19
CA PRO A 270 -11.52 -6.92 -18.14
C PRO A 270 -11.68 -5.51 -17.56
N SER A 271 -12.69 -5.26 -16.74
CA SER A 271 -12.92 -3.95 -16.13
C SER A 271 -11.85 -3.54 -15.11
N SER A 272 -11.01 -4.47 -14.65
CA SER A 272 -9.89 -4.16 -13.77
C SER A 272 -8.74 -3.47 -14.48
N LEU A 273 -8.61 -3.63 -15.81
CA LEU A 273 -7.52 -3.03 -16.58
C LEU A 273 -7.79 -1.55 -16.87
N LYS A 274 -6.86 -0.71 -16.43
CA LYS A 274 -6.85 0.74 -16.70
C LYS A 274 -5.54 1.10 -17.40
N LEU A 275 -5.62 1.52 -18.65
CA LEU A 275 -4.45 1.93 -19.42
C LEU A 275 -4.29 3.45 -19.38
N ILE A 276 -3.18 3.93 -18.85
CA ILE A 276 -2.84 5.35 -18.77
C ILE A 276 -1.90 5.70 -19.92
N LYS A 277 -2.27 6.68 -20.73
CA LYS A 277 -1.45 7.16 -21.85
C LYS A 277 -1.16 8.64 -21.71
N ASP A 278 0.09 9.02 -22.02
CA ASP A 278 0.44 10.43 -22.20
C ASP A 278 -0.11 10.95 -23.54
N THR A 279 -0.66 12.13 -23.53
CA THR A 279 -1.03 12.84 -24.75
C THR A 279 0.11 13.75 -25.18
N ASN A 280 0.12 14.13 -26.47
CA ASN A 280 1.12 15.06 -26.99
C ASN A 280 1.06 16.46 -26.36
N GLU A 281 -0.01 16.75 -25.60
CA GLU A 281 -0.24 18.03 -24.92
C GLU A 281 0.20 18.01 -23.44
N GLY A 282 0.87 16.95 -22.97
CA GLY A 282 1.31 16.80 -21.59
C GLY A 282 0.20 16.45 -20.61
N THR A 283 -0.98 16.06 -21.12
CA THR A 283 -2.07 15.51 -20.31
C THR A 283 -2.06 13.99 -20.35
N ARG A 284 -2.76 13.34 -19.41
CA ARG A 284 -2.90 11.89 -19.36
C ARG A 284 -4.34 11.49 -19.58
N THR A 285 -4.55 10.46 -20.39
CA THR A 285 -5.86 9.85 -20.62
C THR A 285 -5.90 8.47 -20.03
N VAL A 286 -7.04 8.12 -19.44
CA VAL A 286 -7.30 6.76 -18.92
C VAL A 286 -8.25 6.08 -19.88
N HIS A 287 -7.84 4.90 -20.37
CA HIS A 287 -8.66 4.04 -21.20
C HIS A 287 -9.11 2.83 -20.38
N GLU A 288 -10.39 2.52 -20.45
CA GLU A 288 -11.03 1.49 -19.65
C GLU A 288 -11.78 0.50 -20.55
N ILE A 289 -11.94 -0.70 -20.05
CA ILE A 289 -12.71 -1.76 -20.67
C ILE A 289 -13.82 -2.13 -19.69
N ASP A 290 -15.01 -2.36 -20.21
CA ASP A 290 -16.11 -2.88 -19.42
C ASP A 290 -16.24 -4.41 -19.57
N ASP A 291 -16.96 -5.04 -18.64
CA ASP A 291 -17.12 -6.50 -18.61
C ASP A 291 -17.98 -7.05 -19.75
N THR A 292 -18.65 -6.17 -20.51
CA THR A 292 -19.50 -6.53 -21.65
C THR A 292 -18.75 -6.56 -22.98
N ILE A 293 -17.43 -6.38 -22.95
CA ILE A 293 -16.59 -6.32 -24.16
C ILE A 293 -16.59 -7.62 -24.96
N PHE A 294 -16.76 -8.77 -24.29
CA PHE A 294 -16.74 -10.07 -24.93
C PHE A 294 -18.12 -10.48 -25.42
N HIS A 295 -18.15 -11.07 -26.62
CA HIS A 295 -19.34 -11.67 -27.13
C HIS A 295 -19.49 -13.07 -26.53
N VAL A 296 -20.65 -13.34 -25.95
CA VAL A 296 -21.02 -14.66 -25.38
C VAL A 296 -22.38 -15.03 -25.89
N ASP A 297 -22.49 -16.15 -26.61
CA ASP A 297 -23.75 -16.77 -27.02
C ASP A 297 -23.76 -18.28 -26.66
N GLU A 298 -24.86 -18.98 -26.98
CA GLU A 298 -25.03 -20.39 -26.62
C GLU A 298 -23.96 -21.32 -27.25
N SER A 299 -23.31 -20.88 -28.33
CA SER A 299 -22.37 -21.70 -29.12
C SER A 299 -20.93 -21.21 -29.03
N TYR A 300 -20.71 -20.01 -28.56
CA TYR A 300 -19.40 -19.34 -28.63
C TYR A 300 -19.19 -18.36 -27.47
N ASP A 301 -18.16 -18.59 -26.68
CA ASP A 301 -17.70 -17.72 -25.61
C ASP A 301 -16.29 -17.19 -25.93
N GLU A 302 -16.22 -15.93 -26.34
CA GLU A 302 -14.96 -15.28 -26.67
C GLU A 302 -14.03 -15.15 -25.44
N ARG A 303 -14.60 -15.08 -24.25
CA ARG A 303 -13.83 -14.99 -23.01
C ARG A 303 -13.05 -16.28 -22.76
N GLU A 304 -13.70 -17.44 -22.95
CA GLU A 304 -13.03 -18.72 -22.78
C GLU A 304 -11.94 -18.94 -23.84
N MET A 305 -12.23 -18.56 -25.09
CA MET A 305 -11.23 -18.63 -26.16
C MET A 305 -10.02 -17.74 -25.90
N LEU A 306 -10.25 -16.51 -25.46
CA LEU A 306 -9.17 -15.60 -25.10
C LEU A 306 -8.37 -16.12 -23.90
N ARG A 307 -9.05 -16.68 -22.90
CA ARG A 307 -8.40 -17.29 -21.74
C ARG A 307 -7.45 -18.41 -22.15
N ALA A 308 -7.91 -19.32 -22.99
CA ALA A 308 -7.07 -20.40 -23.53
C ALA A 308 -5.86 -19.83 -24.29
N ALA A 309 -6.06 -18.78 -25.13
CA ALA A 309 -4.97 -18.15 -25.84
C ALA A 309 -3.96 -17.49 -24.90
N LEU A 310 -4.40 -16.81 -23.83
CA LEU A 310 -3.52 -16.17 -22.85
C LEU A 310 -2.75 -17.18 -21.99
N ASP A 311 -3.33 -18.33 -21.70
CA ASP A 311 -2.65 -19.41 -20.96
C ASP A 311 -1.50 -20.00 -21.76
N PHE A 312 -1.66 -20.16 -23.07
CA PHE A 312 -0.63 -20.65 -23.97
C PHE A 312 0.36 -19.56 -24.43
N HIS A 313 -0.15 -18.34 -24.64
CA HIS A 313 0.62 -17.21 -25.16
C HIS A 313 0.46 -15.95 -24.27
N PRO A 314 1.03 -15.94 -23.07
CA PRO A 314 0.89 -14.78 -22.16
C PRO A 314 1.50 -13.50 -22.75
N THR A 315 2.34 -13.61 -23.78
CA THR A 315 2.93 -12.49 -24.53
C THR A 315 1.87 -11.66 -25.29
N VAL A 316 0.65 -12.17 -25.48
CA VAL A 316 -0.47 -11.37 -26.03
C VAL A 316 -0.68 -10.09 -25.21
N CYS A 317 -0.51 -10.17 -23.90
CA CYS A 317 -0.64 -9.01 -23.01
C CYS A 317 0.45 -7.95 -23.24
N GLU A 318 1.56 -8.26 -23.93
CA GLU A 318 2.56 -7.27 -24.35
C GLU A 318 1.97 -6.21 -25.28
N ALA A 319 0.90 -6.57 -26.01
CA ALA A 319 0.17 -5.65 -26.87
C ALA A 319 -0.34 -4.42 -26.14
N PHE A 320 -0.66 -4.53 -24.84
CA PHE A 320 -1.21 -3.43 -24.06
C PHE A 320 -0.17 -2.36 -23.71
N PHE A 321 1.13 -2.70 -23.81
CA PHE A 321 2.26 -1.79 -23.58
C PHE A 321 2.83 -1.24 -24.88
N ALA A 322 2.32 -1.69 -26.03
CA ALA A 322 2.86 -1.36 -27.33
C ALA A 322 2.35 0.00 -27.85
N LYS A 323 3.17 0.67 -28.62
CA LYS A 323 2.75 1.86 -29.38
C LYS A 323 1.89 1.49 -30.59
N ARG A 324 2.17 0.34 -31.22
CA ARG A 324 1.46 -0.23 -32.38
C ARG A 324 1.53 -1.74 -32.28
N VAL A 325 0.49 -2.42 -32.78
CA VAL A 325 0.38 -3.86 -32.71
C VAL A 325 0.09 -4.44 -34.09
N ILE A 326 0.73 -5.56 -34.40
CA ILE A 326 0.30 -6.46 -35.48
C ILE A 326 -0.21 -7.72 -34.81
N VAL A 327 -1.50 -7.99 -34.95
CA VAL A 327 -2.11 -9.24 -34.48
C VAL A 327 -2.06 -10.24 -35.65
N VAL A 328 -1.45 -11.38 -35.39
CA VAL A 328 -1.35 -12.47 -36.37
C VAL A 328 -2.08 -13.70 -35.87
N GLU A 329 -2.41 -14.61 -36.79
CA GLU A 329 -3.16 -15.81 -36.45
C GLU A 329 -2.36 -16.77 -35.58
N GLY A 330 -1.10 -17.01 -35.93
CA GLY A 330 -0.25 -18.00 -35.27
C GLY A 330 1.22 -17.64 -35.19
N ASP A 331 2.00 -18.58 -34.67
CA ASP A 331 3.44 -18.38 -34.41
C ASP A 331 4.28 -18.38 -35.71
N THR A 332 3.78 -18.97 -36.78
CA THR A 332 4.47 -18.95 -38.08
C THR A 332 4.57 -17.52 -38.60
N GLU A 333 3.47 -16.77 -38.55
CA GLU A 333 3.44 -15.36 -38.97
C GLU A 333 4.30 -14.50 -38.03
N VAL A 334 4.30 -14.77 -36.71
CA VAL A 334 5.21 -14.11 -35.75
C VAL A 334 6.66 -14.30 -36.17
N ALA A 335 7.04 -15.55 -36.48
CA ALA A 335 8.40 -15.87 -36.89
C ALA A 335 8.80 -15.13 -38.19
N ILE A 336 7.92 -15.15 -39.20
CA ILE A 336 8.17 -14.46 -40.49
C ILE A 336 8.33 -12.95 -40.25
N LEU A 337 7.40 -12.33 -39.49
CA LEU A 337 7.45 -10.89 -39.26
C LEU A 337 8.58 -10.43 -38.35
N ARG A 338 9.06 -11.27 -37.42
CA ARG A 338 10.28 -10.98 -36.65
C ARG A 338 11.54 -10.87 -37.54
N PHE A 339 11.61 -11.67 -38.58
CA PHE A 339 12.69 -11.55 -39.58
C PHE A 339 12.43 -10.47 -40.63
N ALA A 340 11.27 -9.82 -40.64
CA ALA A 340 10.93 -8.77 -41.59
C ALA A 340 11.91 -7.58 -41.52
N SER A 341 12.46 -7.28 -40.35
CA SER A 341 13.49 -6.22 -40.23
C SER A 341 14.74 -6.52 -41.05
N GLU A 342 15.24 -7.75 -41.03
CA GLU A 342 16.39 -8.18 -41.83
C GLU A 342 16.06 -8.15 -43.34
N LEU A 343 14.84 -8.54 -43.70
CA LEU A 343 14.32 -8.49 -45.05
C LEU A 343 14.20 -7.03 -45.54
N CYS A 344 13.67 -6.15 -44.72
CA CYS A 344 13.51 -4.72 -45.00
C CYS A 344 14.89 -4.06 -45.28
N GLU A 345 15.90 -4.35 -44.47
CA GLU A 345 17.25 -3.85 -44.69
C GLU A 345 17.82 -4.32 -46.03
N LYS A 346 17.59 -5.61 -46.35
CA LYS A 346 18.04 -6.20 -47.61
C LYS A 346 17.37 -5.60 -48.85
N PHE A 347 16.13 -5.10 -48.72
CA PHE A 347 15.36 -4.45 -49.77
C PHE A 347 15.39 -2.92 -49.71
N GLY A 348 16.16 -2.32 -48.81
CA GLY A 348 16.27 -0.86 -48.67
C GLY A 348 14.99 -0.21 -48.12
N ILE A 349 14.16 -0.96 -47.38
CA ILE A 349 12.93 -0.47 -46.76
C ILE A 349 13.27 0.04 -45.37
N SER A 350 12.69 1.19 -44.96
CA SER A 350 12.90 1.74 -43.62
C SER A 350 12.40 0.78 -42.55
N THR A 351 13.27 0.48 -41.56
CA THR A 351 12.97 -0.39 -40.43
C THR A 351 12.31 0.35 -39.23
N GLU A 352 12.17 1.67 -39.28
CA GLU A 352 11.64 2.47 -38.17
C GLU A 352 10.21 2.05 -37.75
N LEU A 353 9.39 1.70 -38.74
CA LEU A 353 7.99 1.24 -38.47
C LEU A 353 7.97 -0.12 -37.78
N VAL A 354 8.97 -0.97 -38.00
CA VAL A 354 9.02 -2.32 -37.41
C VAL A 354 9.53 -2.26 -35.98
N LYS A 355 10.46 -1.35 -35.64
CA LYS A 355 11.05 -1.22 -34.30
C LYS A 355 10.06 -0.82 -33.23
N ASP A 356 9.01 -0.04 -33.58
CA ASP A 356 8.00 0.43 -32.63
C ASP A 356 6.69 -0.40 -32.68
N THR A 357 6.75 -1.60 -33.32
CA THR A 357 5.57 -2.45 -33.52
C THR A 357 5.76 -3.78 -32.79
N THR A 358 4.83 -4.10 -31.91
CA THR A 358 4.78 -5.41 -31.25
C THR A 358 3.93 -6.38 -32.07
N ILE A 359 4.45 -7.58 -32.31
CA ILE A 359 3.77 -8.63 -33.05
C ILE A 359 3.29 -9.65 -32.04
N VAL A 360 1.98 -9.90 -32.02
CA VAL A 360 1.35 -10.86 -31.11
C VAL A 360 0.60 -11.94 -31.87
N SER A 361 0.78 -13.18 -31.43
CA SER A 361 0.02 -14.34 -31.91
C SER A 361 -1.32 -14.39 -31.21
N ALA A 362 -2.39 -14.45 -31.94
CA ALA A 362 -3.75 -14.64 -31.38
C ALA A 362 -4.00 -16.08 -30.90
N GLY A 363 -3.12 -17.04 -31.24
CA GLY A 363 -3.32 -18.45 -30.94
C GLY A 363 -4.45 -19.10 -31.72
N GLY A 364 -4.88 -18.45 -32.80
CA GLY A 364 -5.93 -18.90 -33.72
C GLY A 364 -6.85 -17.79 -34.17
N LYS A 365 -7.55 -18.03 -35.27
CA LYS A 365 -8.41 -17.05 -35.94
C LYS A 365 -9.57 -16.54 -35.06
N TRP A 366 -10.11 -17.41 -34.23
CA TRP A 366 -11.30 -17.14 -33.41
C TRP A 366 -11.06 -16.18 -32.24
N THR A 367 -9.80 -16.00 -31.81
CA THR A 367 -9.43 -15.10 -30.76
C THR A 367 -9.12 -13.66 -31.24
N ILE A 368 -8.85 -13.50 -32.54
CA ILE A 368 -8.56 -12.22 -33.18
C ILE A 368 -9.61 -11.15 -32.87
N PRO A 369 -10.94 -11.41 -32.98
CA PRO A 369 -11.96 -10.40 -32.73
C PRO A 369 -11.94 -9.87 -31.29
N ALA A 370 -11.77 -10.75 -30.32
CA ALA A 370 -11.68 -10.35 -28.91
C ALA A 370 -10.48 -9.43 -28.67
N ILE A 371 -9.29 -9.80 -29.17
CA ILE A 371 -8.08 -8.99 -29.08
C ILE A 371 -8.27 -7.63 -29.78
N ALA A 372 -8.84 -7.62 -30.98
CA ALA A 372 -9.10 -6.41 -31.76
C ALA A 372 -10.02 -5.42 -31.01
N ARG A 373 -11.10 -5.92 -30.39
CA ARG A 373 -12.01 -5.09 -29.59
C ARG A 373 -11.31 -4.48 -28.38
N ILE A 374 -10.51 -5.27 -27.65
CA ILE A 374 -9.73 -4.79 -26.53
C ILE A 374 -8.78 -3.69 -26.97
N LEU A 375 -7.98 -3.92 -28.02
CA LEU A 375 -7.02 -2.93 -28.53
C LEU A 375 -7.73 -1.64 -28.99
N SER A 376 -8.90 -1.79 -29.64
CA SER A 376 -9.72 -0.66 -30.06
C SER A 376 -10.21 0.17 -28.86
N LYS A 377 -10.75 -0.47 -27.83
CA LYS A 377 -11.21 0.20 -26.58
C LYS A 377 -10.07 0.90 -25.84
N LEU A 378 -8.89 0.28 -25.83
CA LEU A 378 -7.68 0.86 -25.23
C LEU A 378 -7.00 1.90 -26.13
N ASN A 379 -7.60 2.20 -27.30
CA ASN A 379 -7.06 3.15 -28.28
C ASN A 379 -5.61 2.80 -28.69
N ILE A 380 -5.30 1.51 -28.86
CA ILE A 380 -4.01 1.03 -29.32
C ILE A 380 -4.11 0.81 -30.83
N PRO A 381 -3.32 1.50 -31.67
CA PRO A 381 -3.30 1.29 -33.11
C PRO A 381 -2.88 -0.14 -33.45
N PHE A 382 -3.63 -0.85 -34.24
CA PHE A 382 -3.31 -2.21 -34.63
C PHE A 382 -3.62 -2.52 -36.10
N LYS A 383 -3.01 -3.59 -36.61
CA LYS A 383 -3.35 -4.23 -37.88
C LYS A 383 -3.45 -5.73 -37.64
N ILE A 384 -4.29 -6.38 -38.43
CA ILE A 384 -4.53 -7.82 -38.37
C ILE A 384 -3.98 -8.45 -39.65
N VAL A 385 -3.26 -9.57 -39.52
CA VAL A 385 -2.80 -10.41 -40.61
C VAL A 385 -3.20 -11.84 -40.32
N HIS A 386 -4.03 -12.42 -41.17
CA HIS A 386 -4.51 -13.80 -41.04
C HIS A 386 -4.72 -14.42 -42.41
N ASP A 387 -4.78 -15.74 -42.43
CA ASP A 387 -5.05 -16.50 -43.64
C ASP A 387 -6.51 -16.40 -44.09
N THR A 388 -6.76 -16.43 -45.39
CA THR A 388 -8.12 -16.34 -45.93
C THR A 388 -8.90 -17.67 -45.87
N ASP A 389 -8.21 -18.80 -45.74
CA ASP A 389 -8.67 -20.18 -45.50
C ASP A 389 -10.08 -20.57 -46.05
N ARG A 390 -10.41 -20.07 -47.22
CA ARG A 390 -11.74 -20.31 -47.78
C ARG A 390 -11.90 -21.71 -48.41
N LYS A 391 -10.82 -22.45 -48.53
CA LYS A 391 -10.80 -23.74 -49.23
C LYS A 391 -11.30 -24.87 -48.31
N GLY A 392 -12.52 -25.34 -48.54
CA GLY A 392 -13.12 -26.44 -47.78
C GLY A 392 -14.07 -26.01 -46.66
N MET A 393 -14.37 -24.73 -46.52
CA MET A 393 -15.33 -24.22 -45.55
C MET A 393 -16.78 -24.28 -46.05
N THR A 394 -17.72 -24.43 -45.08
CA THR A 394 -19.15 -24.28 -45.35
C THR A 394 -19.51 -22.80 -45.47
N GLU A 395 -20.64 -22.49 -46.12
CA GLU A 395 -21.16 -21.12 -46.24
C GLU A 395 -21.35 -20.44 -44.87
N GLU A 396 -21.73 -21.21 -43.86
CA GLU A 396 -21.92 -20.71 -42.49
C GLU A 396 -20.58 -20.29 -41.85
N GLN A 397 -19.54 -21.09 -42.03
CA GLN A 397 -18.18 -20.76 -41.60
C GLN A 397 -17.60 -19.57 -42.38
N ILE A 398 -17.89 -19.43 -43.66
CA ILE A 398 -17.48 -18.28 -44.47
C ILE A 398 -18.18 -17.02 -44.01
N ASN A 399 -19.44 -17.09 -43.63
CA ASN A 399 -20.20 -15.95 -43.11
C ASN A 399 -19.68 -15.49 -41.71
N GLN A 400 -19.36 -16.45 -40.85
CA GLN A 400 -18.73 -16.15 -39.55
C GLN A 400 -17.37 -15.47 -39.72
N ILE A 401 -16.54 -15.96 -40.63
CA ILE A 401 -15.24 -15.35 -40.95
C ILE A 401 -15.40 -14.00 -41.64
N SER A 402 -16.45 -13.83 -42.45
CA SER A 402 -16.72 -12.53 -43.09
C SER A 402 -17.15 -11.47 -42.05
N ALA A 403 -17.82 -11.88 -40.97
CA ALA A 403 -18.07 -11.00 -39.82
C ALA A 403 -16.79 -10.62 -39.08
N ILE A 404 -15.82 -11.54 -38.95
CA ILE A 404 -14.48 -11.28 -38.40
C ILE A 404 -13.68 -10.33 -39.28
N ASN A 405 -13.78 -10.49 -40.61
CA ASN A 405 -13.09 -9.65 -41.59
C ASN A 405 -13.67 -8.23 -41.70
N ALA A 406 -14.80 -7.95 -41.07
CA ALA A 406 -15.43 -6.62 -41.04
C ALA A 406 -14.88 -5.71 -39.92
N TYR A 407 -14.01 -6.21 -39.08
CA TYR A 407 -13.25 -5.47 -38.07
C TYR A 407 -11.85 -5.12 -38.62
#